data_2f2df984ba501f961771febae3fc38e0
#
_entry.id   2f2df984ba501f961771febae3fc38e0
#
_cell.length_a   1.000
_cell.length_b   1.000
_cell.length_c   1.000
_cell.angle_alpha   90.00
_cell.angle_beta   90.00
_cell.angle_gamma   90.00
#
_symmetry.space_group_name_H-M   'P 1'
#
loop_
_entity.id
_entity.type
_entity.pdbx_description
1 polymer ?
#
loop_
_entity_poly.entity_id
_entity_poly.type
_entity_poly.pdbx_seq_one_letter_code
_entity_poly.pdbx_strand_id
1 'polypeptide(L)'
;MEISSKDLSLNEKLKILADAAKYDVACTSSGSSRRGKKGMLGNTEATGICHSFSSDGRCVSLLKILLSNECIYDCKYCLNRVSNDRVRTTFTPDEICTLVVEFYRRNYIEGLFLSSGIVKSPTYTMELMYQAIYLLRTKYHFNGYIHVKAIPGTSDELITNMGYLVDRMSVNLELPTIDGLKRLAPHKNPKKLVAPIRQIQNGIVDHRLMIGKDASMERSQSNKYLKHTIFQENPYQRIQTGSSPLTLADPSLKNTLRLQNNGKPASFVPAGQSTQMIIGATGESDLQLLSTTQKLYQQYDLKRVFYSAYVPLNEDSNLPALGTAPPLLREHRLYQADWLLRYYGFHAEELLSPEKPNFNLLLDPKCEWALRHLDQFPIEVSTASYSQLLKVPGIGNKSALRI
;
A
#
# COMPACT_ATOMS: atom_id res chain seq x y z
N MET A 1 1.47 37.95 1.78
CA MET A 1 0.19 37.75 1.07
C MET A 1 -0.20 36.29 1.26
N GLU A 2 -1.10 36.02 2.16
CA GLU A 2 -1.68 34.65 2.27
C GLU A 2 -2.58 34.43 1.04
N ILE A 3 -2.16 33.56 0.13
CA ILE A 3 -3.00 33.14 -0.98
C ILE A 3 -4.08 32.24 -0.37
N SER A 4 -5.30 32.73 -0.35
CA SER A 4 -6.46 31.93 0.08
C SER A 4 -6.57 30.67 -0.79
N SER A 5 -6.81 29.51 -0.20
CA SER A 5 -6.96 28.24 -0.92
C SER A 5 -8.11 28.24 -1.95
N LYS A 6 -8.98 29.24 -1.91
CA LYS A 6 -10.10 29.44 -2.84
C LYS A 6 -9.67 30.02 -4.20
N ASP A 7 -8.47 30.59 -4.31
CA ASP A 7 -8.04 31.31 -5.51
C ASP A 7 -7.10 30.49 -6.43
N LEU A 8 -6.76 29.25 -6.03
CA LEU A 8 -5.87 28.37 -6.79
C LEU A 8 -6.62 27.70 -7.96
N SER A 9 -6.04 27.79 -9.14
CA SER A 9 -6.52 27.03 -10.31
C SER A 9 -6.35 25.53 -10.10
N LEU A 10 -7.11 24.71 -10.85
CA LEU A 10 -7.03 23.24 -10.78
C LEU A 10 -5.60 22.72 -11.04
N ASN A 11 -4.85 23.36 -11.95
CA ASN A 11 -3.47 23.00 -12.25
C ASN A 11 -2.51 23.32 -11.09
N GLU A 12 -2.71 24.42 -10.39
CA GLU A 12 -1.90 24.78 -9.23
C GLU A 12 -2.17 23.83 -8.06
N LYS A 13 -3.44 23.51 -7.80
CA LYS A 13 -3.82 22.48 -6.84
C LYS A 13 -3.18 21.13 -7.17
N LEU A 14 -3.23 20.73 -8.46
CA LEU A 14 -2.63 19.46 -8.90
C LEU A 14 -1.13 19.41 -8.62
N LYS A 15 -0.39 20.48 -8.91
CA LYS A 15 1.06 20.55 -8.62
C LYS A 15 1.35 20.37 -7.13
N ILE A 16 0.62 21.08 -6.27
CA ILE A 16 0.79 21.01 -4.81
C ILE A 16 0.46 19.61 -4.28
N LEU A 17 -0.69 19.06 -4.68
CA LEU A 17 -1.22 17.81 -4.10
C LEU A 17 -0.56 16.56 -4.71
N ALA A 18 -0.07 16.61 -5.93
CA ALA A 18 0.76 15.58 -6.51
C ALA A 18 2.17 15.57 -5.92
N ASP A 19 2.78 16.75 -5.70
CA ASP A 19 4.08 16.85 -5.03
C ASP A 19 4.01 16.34 -3.58
N ALA A 20 2.97 16.68 -2.85
CA ALA A 20 2.74 16.17 -1.50
C ALA A 20 2.52 14.64 -1.47
N ALA A 21 1.98 14.05 -2.52
CA ALA A 21 1.74 12.61 -2.64
C ALA A 21 3.01 11.78 -2.93
N LYS A 22 4.11 12.37 -3.39
CA LYS A 22 5.33 11.61 -3.77
C LYS A 22 5.99 10.88 -2.61
N TYR A 23 5.85 11.39 -1.39
CA TYR A 23 6.39 10.78 -0.16
C TYR A 23 5.55 9.61 0.36
N ASP A 24 4.41 9.35 -0.26
CA ASP A 24 3.57 8.20 0.02
C ASP A 24 3.98 7.03 -0.87
N VAL A 25 4.77 6.11 -0.34
CA VAL A 25 5.41 5.07 -1.15
C VAL A 25 4.45 3.93 -1.44
N ALA A 26 3.77 4.00 -2.55
CA ALA A 26 3.18 2.82 -3.18
C ALA A 26 3.61 2.67 -4.64
N CYS A 27 4.51 3.56 -5.13
CA CYS A 27 4.92 3.62 -6.53
C CYS A 27 6.20 4.42 -6.74
N THR A 28 6.96 4.07 -7.76
CA THR A 28 8.06 4.88 -8.28
C THR A 28 7.51 5.90 -9.28
N SER A 29 7.51 7.19 -8.92
CA SER A 29 7.21 8.26 -9.87
C SER A 29 8.47 8.73 -10.58
N SER A 30 8.40 8.96 -11.92
CA SER A 30 9.47 9.64 -12.63
C SER A 30 9.46 11.12 -12.26
N GLY A 31 10.48 11.61 -11.55
CA GLY A 31 10.61 13.00 -11.11
C GLY A 31 11.19 13.96 -12.14
N SER A 32 11.06 13.71 -13.45
CA SER A 32 11.62 14.59 -14.48
C SER A 32 10.64 15.65 -14.94
N SER A 33 11.08 16.94 -14.97
CA SER A 33 10.33 18.06 -15.52
C SER A 33 11.15 18.75 -16.61
N ARG A 34 10.58 18.90 -17.80
CA ARG A 34 11.17 19.65 -18.95
C ARG A 34 10.09 20.46 -19.64
N ARG A 35 10.31 21.77 -19.78
CA ARG A 35 9.43 22.62 -20.57
C ARG A 35 9.65 22.39 -22.06
N GLY A 36 8.56 22.39 -22.83
CA GLY A 36 8.61 22.37 -24.29
C GLY A 36 9.47 23.52 -24.84
N LYS A 37 10.32 23.23 -25.84
CA LYS A 37 11.12 24.21 -26.55
C LYS A 37 10.62 24.31 -27.99
N LYS A 38 10.69 25.53 -28.58
CA LYS A 38 10.31 25.77 -30.00
C LYS A 38 11.14 24.83 -30.90
N GLY A 39 10.46 24.05 -31.73
CA GLY A 39 11.09 23.04 -32.60
C GLY A 39 11.27 21.64 -32.00
N MET A 40 10.82 21.39 -30.74
CA MET A 40 10.83 20.08 -30.11
C MET A 40 9.39 19.63 -29.78
N LEU A 41 9.11 18.35 -29.94
CA LEU A 41 7.81 17.76 -29.58
C LEU A 41 7.80 17.35 -28.09
N GLY A 42 6.76 17.81 -27.37
CA GLY A 42 6.45 17.39 -26.01
C GLY A 42 7.08 18.23 -24.90
N ASN A 43 6.45 18.16 -23.75
CA ASN A 43 6.95 18.62 -22.46
C ASN A 43 6.84 17.45 -21.46
N THR A 44 7.62 17.49 -20.42
CA THR A 44 7.53 16.53 -19.30
C THR A 44 7.27 17.32 -18.04
N GLU A 45 6.16 17.05 -17.39
CA GLU A 45 5.88 17.56 -16.04
C GLU A 45 5.87 16.39 -15.05
N ALA A 46 6.40 16.63 -13.87
CA ALA A 46 6.33 15.68 -12.76
C ALA A 46 4.89 15.71 -12.18
N THR A 47 3.96 15.07 -12.85
CA THR A 47 2.52 15.11 -12.54
C THR A 47 2.09 13.84 -11.84
N GLY A 48 2.51 13.54 -10.62
CA GLY A 48 1.88 12.52 -9.79
C GLY A 48 1.46 11.17 -10.43
N ILE A 49 1.95 10.85 -11.65
CA ILE A 49 1.68 9.58 -12.31
C ILE A 49 2.67 8.55 -11.75
N CYS A 50 2.13 7.51 -11.17
CA CYS A 50 2.90 6.39 -10.64
C CYS A 50 2.60 5.12 -11.42
N HIS A 51 3.51 4.16 -11.35
CA HIS A 51 3.37 2.87 -11.99
C HIS A 51 3.17 1.77 -10.95
N SER A 52 2.11 0.98 -11.11
CA SER A 52 1.83 -0.21 -10.31
C SER A 52 1.85 -1.44 -11.21
N PHE A 53 2.36 -2.56 -10.71
CA PHE A 53 2.32 -3.80 -11.47
C PHE A 53 1.09 -4.61 -11.09
N SER A 54 0.34 -5.05 -12.09
CA SER A 54 -0.76 -5.99 -11.92
C SER A 54 -0.22 -7.42 -11.74
N SER A 55 -1.09 -8.35 -11.35
CA SER A 55 -0.70 -9.75 -11.11
C SER A 55 -0.22 -10.49 -12.36
N ASP A 56 -0.58 -10.00 -13.54
CA ASP A 56 -0.15 -10.50 -14.85
C ASP A 56 1.16 -9.85 -15.34
N GLY A 57 1.79 -9.00 -14.53
CA GLY A 57 3.06 -8.33 -14.84
C GLY A 57 2.93 -7.05 -15.66
N ARG A 58 1.72 -6.63 -16.04
CA ARG A 58 1.51 -5.34 -16.74
C ARG A 58 1.78 -4.17 -15.79
N CYS A 59 2.40 -3.13 -16.35
CA CYS A 59 2.57 -1.84 -15.68
C CYS A 59 1.28 -1.02 -15.87
N VAL A 60 0.66 -0.61 -14.77
CA VAL A 60 -0.54 0.22 -14.75
C VAL A 60 -0.14 1.63 -14.31
N SER A 61 -0.43 2.62 -15.13
CA SER A 61 -0.18 4.04 -14.80
C SER A 61 -1.35 4.62 -14.00
N LEU A 62 -1.05 5.16 -12.82
CA LEU A 62 -2.05 5.70 -11.90
C LEU A 62 -1.81 7.19 -11.67
N LEU A 63 -2.87 7.99 -11.70
CA LEU A 63 -2.83 9.34 -11.14
C LEU A 63 -2.79 9.22 -9.61
N LYS A 64 -1.66 9.60 -9.02
CA LYS A 64 -1.45 9.56 -7.58
C LYS A 64 -1.52 10.96 -7.01
N ILE A 65 -2.56 11.24 -6.25
CA ILE A 65 -2.82 12.55 -5.67
C ILE A 65 -3.32 12.44 -4.23
N LEU A 66 -3.15 13.53 -3.48
CA LEU A 66 -3.90 13.74 -2.26
C LEU A 66 -5.22 14.46 -2.58
N LEU A 67 -6.31 14.11 -1.88
CA LEU A 67 -7.51 14.95 -1.83
C LEU A 67 -7.17 16.30 -1.19
N SER A 68 -6.39 16.26 -0.10
CA SER A 68 -5.95 17.44 0.64
C SER A 68 -4.57 17.23 1.25
N ASN A 69 -3.76 18.29 1.30
CA ASN A 69 -2.57 18.35 2.13
C ASN A 69 -2.80 19.11 3.46
N GLU A 70 -4.03 19.55 3.73
CA GLU A 70 -4.45 20.00 5.05
C GLU A 70 -4.51 18.80 6.00
N CYS A 71 -3.97 18.92 7.20
CA CYS A 71 -4.01 17.86 8.19
C CYS A 71 -4.11 18.43 9.60
N ILE A 72 -5.03 17.89 10.40
CA ILE A 72 -5.16 18.23 11.81
C ILE A 72 -4.13 17.52 12.71
N TYR A 73 -3.40 16.54 12.16
CA TYR A 73 -2.41 15.77 12.91
C TYR A 73 -1.01 16.35 12.76
N ASP A 74 -0.21 16.17 13.81
CA ASP A 74 1.19 16.60 13.86
C ASP A 74 2.16 15.41 13.89
N CYS A 75 2.00 14.46 12.94
CA CYS A 75 2.92 13.33 12.82
C CYS A 75 4.32 13.85 12.44
N LYS A 76 5.31 13.66 13.30
CA LYS A 76 6.64 14.28 13.19
C LYS A 76 7.38 13.96 11.91
N TYR A 77 7.16 12.77 11.33
CA TYR A 77 7.75 12.35 10.06
C TYR A 77 7.04 12.88 8.82
N CYS A 78 5.84 13.48 8.97
CA CYS A 78 4.99 13.81 7.83
C CYS A 78 5.25 15.22 7.33
N LEU A 79 5.36 15.37 6.00
CA LEU A 79 5.49 16.65 5.34
C LEU A 79 4.26 17.56 5.55
N ASN A 80 3.07 16.93 5.62
CA ASN A 80 1.78 17.60 5.70
C ASN A 80 1.29 17.79 7.15
N ARG A 81 2.15 17.61 8.15
CA ARG A 81 1.82 17.86 9.57
C ARG A 81 1.33 19.30 9.76
N VAL A 82 0.43 19.51 10.74
CA VAL A 82 -0.21 20.80 10.96
C VAL A 82 0.79 21.92 11.24
N SER A 83 1.89 21.64 11.95
CA SER A 83 2.91 22.62 12.34
C SER A 83 3.86 23.03 11.21
N ASN A 84 3.82 22.38 10.02
CA ASN A 84 4.64 22.81 8.89
C ASN A 84 3.99 23.99 8.16
N ASP A 85 4.76 25.05 7.94
CA ASP A 85 4.36 26.18 7.12
C ASP A 85 4.45 25.82 5.62
N ARG A 86 3.29 25.47 5.04
CA ARG A 86 3.15 25.09 3.63
C ARG A 86 1.84 25.59 3.07
N VAL A 87 1.84 25.85 1.77
CA VAL A 87 0.60 26.15 1.04
C VAL A 87 -0.35 24.94 1.15
N ARG A 88 -1.52 25.18 1.71
CA ARG A 88 -2.56 24.17 1.93
C ARG A 88 -3.65 24.31 0.89
N THR A 89 -4.12 23.18 0.39
CA THR A 89 -5.24 23.17 -0.55
C THR A 89 -5.96 21.82 -0.50
N THR A 90 -7.22 21.86 -0.93
CA THR A 90 -8.12 20.71 -0.96
C THR A 90 -8.83 20.66 -2.30
N PHE A 91 -8.87 19.51 -2.94
CA PHE A 91 -9.74 19.27 -4.09
C PHE A 91 -11.19 19.08 -3.63
N THR A 92 -12.11 19.57 -4.43
CA THR A 92 -13.50 19.12 -4.36
C THR A 92 -13.64 17.74 -5.04
N PRO A 93 -14.69 16.95 -4.69
CA PRO A 93 -14.96 15.70 -5.38
C PRO A 93 -15.09 15.83 -6.90
N ASP A 94 -15.73 16.91 -7.40
CA ASP A 94 -15.87 17.18 -8.84
C ASP A 94 -14.53 17.52 -9.52
N GLU A 95 -13.64 18.24 -8.85
CA GLU A 95 -12.28 18.52 -9.36
C GLU A 95 -11.48 17.21 -9.55
N ILE A 96 -11.56 16.27 -8.58
CA ILE A 96 -10.95 14.94 -8.72
C ILE A 96 -11.53 14.19 -9.91
N CYS A 97 -12.85 14.18 -10.04
CA CYS A 97 -13.52 13.53 -11.17
C CYS A 97 -13.06 14.11 -12.50
N THR A 98 -13.00 15.43 -12.61
CA THR A 98 -12.52 16.13 -13.81
C THR A 98 -11.10 15.72 -14.18
N LEU A 99 -10.17 15.73 -13.20
CA LEU A 99 -8.78 15.34 -13.44
C LEU A 99 -8.67 13.88 -13.91
N VAL A 100 -9.34 12.96 -13.22
CA VAL A 100 -9.27 11.52 -13.54
C VAL A 100 -9.83 11.25 -14.93
N VAL A 101 -10.99 11.80 -15.25
CA VAL A 101 -11.67 11.57 -16.55
C VAL A 101 -10.85 12.17 -17.69
N GLU A 102 -10.36 13.40 -17.54
CA GLU A 102 -9.56 14.07 -18.57
C GLU A 102 -8.21 13.36 -18.79
N PHE A 103 -7.53 12.90 -17.75
CA PHE A 103 -6.27 12.17 -17.88
C PHE A 103 -6.48 10.78 -18.49
N TYR A 104 -7.57 10.11 -18.12
CA TYR A 104 -7.92 8.81 -18.68
C TYR A 104 -8.27 8.92 -20.18
N ARG A 105 -9.09 9.89 -20.58
CA ARG A 105 -9.45 10.13 -21.98
C ARG A 105 -8.24 10.41 -22.89
N ARG A 106 -7.19 11.00 -22.31
CA ARG A 106 -5.93 11.28 -23.02
C ARG A 106 -4.93 10.13 -22.95
N ASN A 107 -5.31 8.98 -22.41
CA ASN A 107 -4.44 7.81 -22.21
C ASN A 107 -3.19 8.08 -21.34
N TYR A 108 -3.24 9.05 -20.43
CA TYR A 108 -2.13 9.33 -19.52
C TYR A 108 -2.12 8.37 -18.35
N ILE A 109 -3.30 7.88 -17.93
CA ILE A 109 -3.50 6.99 -16.80
C ILE A 109 -4.49 5.89 -17.12
N GLU A 110 -4.37 4.79 -16.40
CA GLU A 110 -5.32 3.68 -16.38
C GLU A 110 -6.16 3.66 -15.10
N GLY A 111 -5.79 4.47 -14.10
CA GLY A 111 -6.49 4.50 -12.83
C GLY A 111 -6.08 5.64 -11.91
N LEU A 112 -6.63 5.60 -10.70
CA LEU A 112 -6.45 6.58 -9.64
C LEU A 112 -5.87 5.92 -8.39
N PHE A 113 -4.89 6.57 -7.75
CA PHE A 113 -4.51 6.33 -6.36
C PHE A 113 -4.80 7.57 -5.53
N LEU A 114 -5.80 7.48 -4.67
CA LEU A 114 -6.27 8.60 -3.85
C LEU A 114 -5.91 8.39 -2.38
N SER A 115 -5.24 9.35 -1.79
CA SER A 115 -4.97 9.47 -0.35
C SER A 115 -5.32 10.89 0.13
N SER A 116 -5.11 11.20 1.41
CA SER A 116 -5.39 12.54 1.95
C SER A 116 -4.64 12.81 3.26
N GLY A 117 -4.35 14.07 3.53
CA GLY A 117 -4.27 14.59 4.90
C GLY A 117 -5.66 14.53 5.57
N ILE A 118 -5.71 14.73 6.88
CA ILE A 118 -6.97 14.65 7.63
C ILE A 118 -7.54 16.05 7.81
N VAL A 119 -8.53 16.40 7.00
CA VAL A 119 -9.25 17.68 7.07
C VAL A 119 -10.36 17.56 8.11
N LYS A 120 -10.43 18.43 9.09
CA LYS A 120 -11.44 18.48 10.16
C LYS A 120 -11.55 17.19 10.99
N SER A 121 -11.84 16.04 10.38
CA SER A 121 -11.94 14.74 11.05
C SER A 121 -11.66 13.58 10.07
N PRO A 122 -11.31 12.38 10.58
CA PRO A 122 -11.18 11.18 9.73
C PRO A 122 -12.43 10.88 8.90
N THR A 123 -13.60 10.91 9.53
CA THR A 123 -14.89 10.62 8.86
C THR A 123 -15.17 11.65 7.78
N TYR A 124 -15.10 12.94 8.09
CA TYR A 124 -15.33 14.01 7.10
C TYR A 124 -14.41 13.89 5.88
N THR A 125 -13.14 13.61 6.11
CA THR A 125 -12.18 13.46 4.99
C THR A 125 -12.51 12.23 4.15
N MET A 126 -12.84 11.12 4.80
CA MET A 126 -13.21 9.89 4.09
C MET A 126 -14.53 10.02 3.33
N GLU A 127 -15.49 10.82 3.82
CA GLU A 127 -16.74 11.17 3.12
C GLU A 127 -16.47 11.93 1.83
N LEU A 128 -15.56 12.90 1.84
CA LEU A 128 -15.16 13.62 0.62
C LEU A 128 -14.49 12.67 -0.39
N MET A 129 -13.62 11.78 0.07
CA MET A 129 -13.00 10.75 -0.78
C MET A 129 -14.09 9.81 -1.35
N TYR A 130 -15.03 9.38 -0.52
CA TYR A 130 -16.13 8.54 -0.93
C TYR A 130 -17.00 9.21 -2.00
N GLN A 131 -17.36 10.47 -1.82
CA GLN A 131 -18.12 11.24 -2.81
C GLN A 131 -17.42 11.29 -4.16
N ALA A 132 -16.11 11.55 -4.19
CA ALA A 132 -15.33 11.55 -5.42
C ALA A 132 -15.37 10.18 -6.13
N ILE A 133 -15.13 9.10 -5.39
CA ILE A 133 -15.14 7.74 -5.96
C ILE A 133 -16.54 7.30 -6.38
N TYR A 134 -17.56 7.65 -5.59
CA TYR A 134 -18.96 7.41 -5.92
C TYR A 134 -19.35 8.09 -7.24
N LEU A 135 -19.03 9.38 -7.41
CA LEU A 135 -19.28 10.11 -8.65
C LEU A 135 -18.54 9.51 -9.85
N LEU A 136 -17.27 9.13 -9.67
CA LEU A 136 -16.50 8.46 -10.71
C LEU A 136 -17.19 7.18 -11.20
N ARG A 137 -17.65 6.33 -10.28
CA ARG A 137 -18.29 5.06 -10.62
C ARG A 137 -19.70 5.23 -11.17
N THR A 138 -20.51 6.14 -10.60
CA THR A 138 -21.95 6.25 -10.92
C THR A 138 -22.25 7.26 -12.01
N LYS A 139 -21.72 8.48 -11.90
CA LYS A 139 -21.98 9.59 -12.84
C LYS A 139 -21.11 9.51 -14.09
N TYR A 140 -19.81 9.23 -13.90
CA TYR A 140 -18.84 9.21 -15.00
C TYR A 140 -18.61 7.81 -15.58
N HIS A 141 -19.20 6.77 -14.99
CA HIS A 141 -19.05 5.36 -15.38
C HIS A 141 -17.57 4.94 -15.56
N PHE A 142 -16.70 5.52 -14.74
CA PHE A 142 -15.26 5.22 -14.78
C PHE A 142 -15.01 3.79 -14.32
N ASN A 143 -14.53 2.94 -15.24
CA ASN A 143 -14.21 1.53 -14.97
C ASN A 143 -12.72 1.25 -14.81
N GLY A 144 -11.87 2.28 -14.78
CA GLY A 144 -10.43 2.15 -14.52
C GLY A 144 -10.14 1.71 -13.08
N TYR A 145 -8.89 1.33 -12.85
CA TYR A 145 -8.41 0.88 -11.53
C TYR A 145 -8.45 2.02 -10.49
N ILE A 146 -8.99 1.72 -9.32
CA ILE A 146 -9.02 2.67 -8.20
C ILE A 146 -8.39 2.04 -6.95
N HIS A 147 -7.37 2.71 -6.42
CA HIS A 147 -6.76 2.41 -5.13
C HIS A 147 -7.00 3.58 -4.17
N VAL A 148 -7.58 3.30 -3.02
CA VAL A 148 -7.82 4.31 -1.97
C VAL A 148 -7.05 3.95 -0.72
N LYS A 149 -6.40 4.96 -0.11
CA LYS A 149 -5.85 4.85 1.23
C LYS A 149 -6.96 5.18 2.23
N ALA A 150 -7.49 4.14 2.88
CA ALA A 150 -8.51 4.31 3.91
C ALA A 150 -7.96 5.03 5.13
N ILE A 151 -8.78 5.90 5.71
CA ILE A 151 -8.40 6.73 6.85
C ILE A 151 -8.79 6.02 8.15
N PRO A 152 -7.81 5.74 9.04
CA PRO A 152 -8.11 5.12 10.34
C PRO A 152 -8.97 6.03 11.22
N GLY A 153 -9.95 5.42 11.90
CA GLY A 153 -10.90 6.14 12.75
C GLY A 153 -12.16 6.62 12.04
N THR A 154 -12.34 6.23 10.79
CA THR A 154 -13.59 6.39 10.03
C THR A 154 -14.62 5.34 10.45
N SER A 155 -15.92 5.58 10.20
CA SER A 155 -16.99 4.63 10.47
C SER A 155 -16.85 3.36 9.62
N ASP A 156 -17.27 2.24 10.20
CA ASP A 156 -17.23 0.92 9.54
C ASP A 156 -18.08 0.88 8.28
N GLU A 157 -19.22 1.57 8.31
CA GLU A 157 -20.13 1.71 7.16
C GLU A 157 -19.43 2.34 5.97
N LEU A 158 -18.72 3.46 6.19
CA LEU A 158 -18.04 4.19 5.12
C LEU A 158 -16.89 3.39 4.52
N ILE A 159 -16.14 2.64 5.34
CA ILE A 159 -15.12 1.69 4.87
C ILE A 159 -15.76 0.60 4.00
N THR A 160 -16.89 0.05 4.43
CA THR A 160 -17.62 -0.98 3.69
C THR A 160 -18.12 -0.47 2.34
N ASN A 161 -18.81 0.67 2.33
CA ASN A 161 -19.31 1.27 1.09
C ASN A 161 -18.19 1.60 0.11
N MET A 162 -17.06 2.14 0.61
CA MET A 162 -15.88 2.38 -0.21
C MET A 162 -15.31 1.08 -0.80
N GLY A 163 -15.29 0.00 -0.04
CA GLY A 163 -14.75 -1.30 -0.48
C GLY A 163 -15.45 -1.89 -1.71
N TYR A 164 -16.71 -1.57 -1.92
CA TYR A 164 -17.47 -1.97 -3.11
C TYR A 164 -17.20 -1.10 -4.35
N LEU A 165 -16.59 0.07 -4.18
CA LEU A 165 -16.32 1.01 -5.27
C LEU A 165 -14.88 0.96 -5.77
N VAL A 166 -13.96 0.36 -5.00
CA VAL A 166 -12.53 0.39 -5.28
C VAL A 166 -11.97 -0.99 -5.55
N ASP A 167 -10.87 -1.03 -6.30
CA ASP A 167 -10.18 -2.29 -6.60
C ASP A 167 -9.23 -2.69 -5.48
N ARG A 168 -8.58 -1.72 -4.83
CA ARG A 168 -7.67 -1.92 -3.70
C ARG A 168 -7.89 -0.89 -2.62
N MET A 169 -7.77 -1.34 -1.37
CA MET A 169 -7.65 -0.45 -0.22
C MET A 169 -6.30 -0.66 0.48
N SER A 170 -5.76 0.40 1.06
CA SER A 170 -4.60 0.32 1.94
C SER A 170 -4.86 1.12 3.21
N VAL A 171 -4.28 0.63 4.31
CA VAL A 171 -4.27 1.32 5.59
C VAL A 171 -2.82 1.33 6.06
N ASN A 172 -2.22 2.50 6.19
CA ASN A 172 -0.82 2.58 6.59
C ASN A 172 -0.67 2.35 8.10
N LEU A 173 0.17 1.39 8.46
CA LEU A 173 0.63 1.21 9.84
C LEU A 173 1.67 2.28 10.23
N GLU A 174 2.41 2.78 9.25
CA GLU A 174 3.48 3.78 9.36
C GLU A 174 4.70 3.26 10.14
N LEU A 175 4.54 2.89 11.40
CA LEU A 175 5.62 2.43 12.27
C LEU A 175 5.32 1.03 12.82
N PRO A 176 6.32 0.14 12.92
CA PRO A 176 6.10 -1.24 13.33
C PRO A 176 5.86 -1.38 14.83
N THR A 177 6.23 -0.38 15.64
CA THR A 177 6.19 -0.44 17.10
C THR A 177 5.22 0.58 17.70
N ILE A 178 4.60 0.21 18.82
CA ILE A 178 3.71 1.10 19.58
C ILE A 178 4.49 2.31 20.11
N ASP A 179 5.72 2.11 20.55
CA ASP A 179 6.55 3.19 21.10
C ASP A 179 6.98 4.18 20.02
N GLY A 180 7.31 3.68 18.82
CA GLY A 180 7.55 4.54 17.65
C GLY A 180 6.33 5.40 17.32
N LEU A 181 5.13 4.79 17.31
CA LEU A 181 3.87 5.51 17.09
C LEU A 181 3.61 6.57 18.15
N LYS A 182 3.78 6.25 19.44
CA LYS A 182 3.60 7.22 20.53
C LYS A 182 4.53 8.42 20.42
N ARG A 183 5.79 8.21 20.02
CA ARG A 183 6.80 9.27 19.89
C ARG A 183 6.58 10.13 18.65
N LEU A 184 6.29 9.52 17.51
CA LEU A 184 6.29 10.20 16.21
C LEU A 184 4.89 10.54 15.68
N ALA A 185 3.86 9.86 16.14
CA ALA A 185 2.47 10.06 15.72
C ALA A 185 1.49 9.88 16.89
N PRO A 186 1.55 10.72 17.94
CA PRO A 186 0.80 10.53 19.19
C PRO A 186 -0.72 10.51 18.99
N HIS A 187 -1.23 11.10 17.92
CA HIS A 187 -2.64 11.10 17.57
C HIS A 187 -3.11 9.79 16.92
N LYS A 188 -2.18 8.90 16.53
CA LYS A 188 -2.50 7.60 15.92
C LYS A 188 -2.60 6.51 17.01
N ASN A 189 -3.77 5.87 17.10
CA ASN A 189 -4.00 4.79 18.03
C ASN A 189 -3.80 3.43 17.31
N PRO A 190 -2.95 2.52 17.80
CA PRO A 190 -2.72 1.21 17.18
C PRO A 190 -4.02 0.41 16.93
N LYS A 191 -4.96 0.42 17.87
CA LYS A 191 -6.26 -0.26 17.70
C LYS A 191 -7.06 0.33 16.54
N LYS A 192 -7.07 1.67 16.40
CA LYS A 192 -7.75 2.36 15.29
C LYS A 192 -7.06 2.15 13.95
N LEU A 193 -5.74 1.86 13.92
CA LEU A 193 -5.02 1.52 12.69
C LEU A 193 -5.36 0.10 12.21
N VAL A 194 -5.48 -0.86 13.12
CA VAL A 194 -5.70 -2.26 12.78
C VAL A 194 -7.18 -2.57 12.51
N ALA A 195 -8.11 -1.85 13.12
CA ALA A 195 -9.54 -2.09 12.95
C ALA A 195 -10.00 -2.06 11.47
N PRO A 196 -9.69 -1.04 10.66
CA PRO A 196 -10.08 -1.04 9.25
C PRO A 196 -9.37 -2.14 8.44
N ILE A 197 -8.13 -2.53 8.78
CA ILE A 197 -7.44 -3.65 8.12
C ILE A 197 -8.26 -4.95 8.30
N ARG A 198 -8.70 -5.21 9.53
CA ARG A 198 -9.54 -6.38 9.85
C ARG A 198 -10.89 -6.33 9.15
N GLN A 199 -11.53 -5.18 9.15
CA GLN A 199 -12.81 -4.99 8.49
C GLN A 199 -12.73 -5.22 6.97
N ILE A 200 -11.73 -4.65 6.31
CA ILE A 200 -11.50 -4.85 4.87
C ILE A 200 -11.26 -6.34 4.59
N GLN A 201 -10.50 -7.03 5.44
CA GLN A 201 -10.27 -8.46 5.27
C GLN A 201 -11.56 -9.26 5.39
N ASN A 202 -12.37 -9.00 6.41
CA ASN A 202 -13.66 -9.70 6.58
C ASN A 202 -14.53 -9.52 5.34
N GLY A 203 -14.61 -8.30 4.78
CA GLY A 203 -15.34 -8.04 3.55
C GLY A 203 -14.80 -8.79 2.32
N ILE A 204 -13.47 -8.89 2.20
CA ILE A 204 -12.83 -9.68 1.14
C ILE A 204 -13.20 -11.16 1.28
N VAL A 205 -13.11 -11.71 2.48
CA VAL A 205 -13.45 -13.11 2.76
C VAL A 205 -14.91 -13.40 2.49
N ASP A 206 -15.83 -12.59 3.03
CA ASP A 206 -17.27 -12.77 2.83
C ASP A 206 -17.63 -12.73 1.34
N HIS A 207 -17.06 -11.78 0.61
CA HIS A 207 -17.27 -11.71 -0.85
C HIS A 207 -16.73 -12.95 -1.58
N ARG A 208 -15.51 -13.41 -1.24
CA ARG A 208 -14.90 -14.59 -1.87
C ARG A 208 -15.73 -15.85 -1.63
N LEU A 209 -16.16 -16.07 -0.39
CA LEU A 209 -17.03 -17.20 -0.03
C LEU A 209 -18.37 -17.12 -0.77
N MET A 210 -18.96 -15.93 -0.87
CA MET A 210 -20.23 -15.71 -1.59
C MET A 210 -20.14 -16.08 -3.09
N ILE A 211 -18.98 -15.91 -3.71
CA ILE A 211 -18.74 -16.26 -5.12
C ILE A 211 -18.11 -17.66 -5.30
N GLY A 212 -18.09 -18.49 -4.25
CA GLY A 212 -17.58 -19.86 -4.29
C GLY A 212 -16.05 -20.00 -4.36
N LYS A 213 -15.31 -18.99 -3.93
CA LYS A 213 -13.84 -19.03 -3.83
C LYS A 213 -13.38 -19.30 -2.40
N ASP A 214 -12.14 -19.77 -2.26
CA ASP A 214 -11.49 -19.91 -0.94
C ASP A 214 -11.45 -18.59 -0.18
N ALA A 215 -11.54 -18.65 1.14
CA ALA A 215 -11.47 -17.49 2.03
C ALA A 215 -10.18 -16.69 1.83
N SER A 216 -9.05 -17.37 1.69
CA SER A 216 -7.74 -16.75 1.48
C SER A 216 -7.56 -16.21 0.08
N MET A 217 -6.84 -15.08 -0.04
CA MET A 217 -6.48 -14.51 -1.33
C MET A 217 -5.55 -15.43 -2.11
N GLU A 218 -5.75 -15.51 -3.42
CA GLU A 218 -4.88 -16.29 -4.30
C GLU A 218 -3.44 -15.79 -4.27
N ARG A 219 -2.51 -16.71 -4.10
CA ARG A 219 -1.06 -16.50 -4.11
C ARG A 219 -0.47 -16.93 -5.45
N SER A 220 0.84 -16.81 -5.60
CA SER A 220 1.53 -17.31 -6.79
C SER A 220 1.25 -18.81 -6.98
N GLN A 221 1.01 -19.23 -8.23
CA GLN A 221 0.80 -20.64 -8.56
C GLN A 221 2.00 -21.52 -8.14
N SER A 222 3.21 -20.97 -8.11
CA SER A 222 4.41 -21.66 -7.63
C SER A 222 4.33 -22.07 -6.16
N ASN A 223 3.53 -21.36 -5.34
CA ASN A 223 3.39 -21.68 -3.91
C ASN A 223 2.70 -23.04 -3.66
N LYS A 224 1.97 -23.60 -4.64
CA LYS A 224 1.37 -24.95 -4.54
C LYS A 224 2.42 -26.05 -4.39
N TYR A 225 3.65 -25.82 -4.81
CA TYR A 225 4.76 -26.77 -4.69
C TYR A 225 5.52 -26.65 -3.37
N LEU A 226 5.22 -25.62 -2.55
CA LEU A 226 5.81 -25.43 -1.23
C LEU A 226 4.97 -26.15 -0.17
N LYS A 227 5.61 -27.06 0.57
CA LYS A 227 4.93 -27.82 1.66
C LYS A 227 4.65 -26.94 2.88
N HIS A 228 5.51 -25.97 3.15
CA HIS A 228 5.41 -25.06 4.28
C HIS A 228 5.58 -23.63 3.79
N THR A 229 4.59 -22.79 4.07
CA THR A 229 4.63 -21.35 3.79
C THR A 229 4.01 -20.61 4.95
N ILE A 230 4.39 -19.35 5.14
CA ILE A 230 3.78 -18.49 6.16
C ILE A 230 2.25 -18.39 6.05
N PHE A 231 1.66 -18.76 4.92
CA PHE A 231 0.22 -18.71 4.68
C PHE A 231 -0.52 -20.01 5.07
N GLN A 232 0.20 -21.13 5.22
CA GLN A 232 -0.39 -22.44 5.58
C GLN A 232 -0.41 -22.68 7.09
N GLU A 233 0.53 -22.08 7.82
CA GLU A 233 0.70 -22.30 9.25
C GLU A 233 -0.41 -21.69 10.12
N ASN A 234 -1.10 -20.70 9.59
CA ASN A 234 -2.29 -20.14 10.21
C ASN A 234 -3.44 -20.22 9.18
N PRO A 235 -4.15 -21.35 9.10
CA PRO A 235 -5.37 -21.39 8.34
C PRO A 235 -6.25 -20.26 8.87
N TYR A 236 -6.77 -19.43 7.95
CA TYR A 236 -7.59 -18.28 8.28
C TYR A 236 -8.64 -18.65 9.35
N GLN A 237 -8.37 -18.33 10.59
CA GLN A 237 -9.39 -18.33 11.62
C GLN A 237 -10.20 -17.06 11.43
N ARG A 238 -11.42 -17.22 10.90
CA ARG A 238 -12.41 -16.15 10.92
C ARG A 238 -12.43 -15.62 12.35
N ILE A 239 -11.85 -14.44 12.54
CA ILE A 239 -11.96 -13.77 13.83
C ILE A 239 -13.47 -13.51 13.95
N GLN A 240 -14.14 -14.32 14.76
CA GLN A 240 -15.55 -14.13 15.10
C GLN A 240 -15.67 -12.80 15.85
N THR A 241 -15.63 -11.73 15.09
CA THR A 241 -16.28 -10.52 15.51
C THR A 241 -17.75 -10.77 15.24
N GLY A 242 -18.61 -10.62 16.23
CA GLY A 242 -20.06 -10.80 16.10
C GLY A 242 -20.72 -9.78 15.16
N SER A 243 -20.03 -9.38 14.13
CA SER A 243 -20.48 -8.52 13.05
C SER A 243 -21.19 -9.38 12.01
N SER A 244 -22.44 -9.06 11.79
CA SER A 244 -23.24 -9.53 10.65
C SER A 244 -22.43 -9.44 9.34
N PRO A 245 -22.73 -10.30 8.34
CA PRO A 245 -22.15 -10.19 7.02
C PRO A 245 -22.19 -8.73 6.56
N LEU A 246 -21.08 -8.24 5.97
CA LEU A 246 -20.99 -6.87 5.47
C LEU A 246 -22.07 -6.64 4.41
N THR A 247 -23.22 -6.17 4.85
CA THR A 247 -24.28 -5.73 3.95
C THR A 247 -24.01 -4.28 3.55
N LEU A 248 -24.08 -4.00 2.26
CA LEU A 248 -24.11 -2.62 1.77
C LEU A 248 -25.21 -1.86 2.53
N ALA A 249 -24.81 -0.87 3.29
CA ALA A 249 -25.74 -0.07 4.08
C ALA A 249 -26.57 0.88 3.20
N ASP A 250 -26.05 1.26 2.02
CA ASP A 250 -26.73 2.12 1.06
C ASP A 250 -27.48 1.29 0.00
N PRO A 251 -28.85 1.22 0.06
CA PRO A 251 -29.65 0.49 -0.93
C PRO A 251 -29.53 1.06 -2.35
N SER A 252 -29.29 2.38 -2.50
CA SER A 252 -29.15 3.01 -3.81
C SER A 252 -27.86 2.58 -4.49
N LEU A 253 -26.76 2.52 -3.74
CA LEU A 253 -25.49 2.01 -4.20
C LEU A 253 -25.58 0.52 -4.57
N LYS A 254 -26.29 -0.28 -3.76
CA LYS A 254 -26.50 -1.71 -4.04
C LYS A 254 -27.19 -1.94 -5.40
N ASN A 255 -28.24 -1.18 -5.68
CA ASN A 255 -28.95 -1.27 -6.96
C ASN A 255 -28.09 -0.80 -8.12
N THR A 256 -27.38 0.31 -7.98
CA THR A 256 -26.50 0.86 -9.03
C THR A 256 -25.38 -0.14 -9.37
N LEU A 257 -24.70 -0.70 -8.38
CA LEU A 257 -23.64 -1.67 -8.60
C LEU A 257 -24.15 -2.98 -9.21
N ARG A 258 -25.36 -3.42 -8.83
CA ARG A 258 -25.99 -4.60 -9.41
C ARG A 258 -26.32 -4.41 -10.88
N LEU A 259 -26.81 -3.25 -11.26
CA LEU A 259 -27.10 -2.89 -12.66
C LEU A 259 -25.80 -2.81 -13.47
N GLN A 260 -24.76 -2.16 -12.96
CA GLN A 260 -23.46 -2.05 -13.62
C GLN A 260 -22.76 -3.42 -13.83
N ASN A 261 -23.01 -4.38 -12.95
CA ASN A 261 -22.44 -5.73 -13.01
C ASN A 261 -23.35 -6.77 -13.69
N ASN A 262 -24.32 -6.36 -14.49
CA ASN A 262 -25.25 -7.27 -15.17
C ASN A 262 -25.91 -8.29 -14.22
N GLY A 263 -26.35 -7.84 -13.05
CA GLY A 263 -27.00 -8.66 -12.03
C GLY A 263 -26.05 -9.50 -11.17
N LYS A 264 -24.75 -9.53 -11.44
CA LYS A 264 -23.77 -10.20 -10.58
C LYS A 264 -23.52 -9.40 -9.30
N PRO A 265 -23.12 -10.06 -8.19
CA PRO A 265 -22.70 -9.36 -6.98
C PRO A 265 -21.57 -8.39 -7.26
N ALA A 266 -21.64 -7.21 -6.65
CA ALA A 266 -20.52 -6.27 -6.69
C ALA A 266 -19.30 -6.89 -6.02
N SER A 267 -18.11 -6.70 -6.61
CA SER A 267 -16.87 -7.18 -6.01
C SER A 267 -16.44 -6.25 -4.87
N PHE A 268 -15.93 -6.83 -3.80
CA PHE A 268 -15.38 -6.09 -2.66
C PHE A 268 -13.85 -6.15 -2.68
N VAL A 269 -13.20 -5.01 -2.88
CA VAL A 269 -11.72 -4.86 -2.90
C VAL A 269 -11.01 -6.02 -3.65
N PRO A 270 -11.32 -6.28 -4.93
CA PRO A 270 -10.89 -7.50 -5.63
C PRO A 270 -9.37 -7.64 -5.78
N ALA A 271 -8.62 -6.54 -5.78
CA ALA A 271 -7.17 -6.56 -5.81
C ALA A 271 -6.53 -6.68 -4.40
N GLY A 272 -7.36 -6.83 -3.36
CA GLY A 272 -6.92 -7.04 -1.99
C GLY A 272 -6.43 -5.77 -1.29
N GLN A 273 -5.98 -5.94 -0.06
CA GLN A 273 -5.48 -4.86 0.77
C GLN A 273 -3.96 -4.86 0.91
N SER A 274 -3.42 -3.69 1.25
CA SER A 274 -1.99 -3.50 1.51
C SER A 274 -1.76 -2.53 2.67
N THR A 275 -0.53 -2.49 3.18
CA THR A 275 -0.08 -1.52 4.18
C THR A 275 1.30 -1.00 3.81
N GLN A 276 1.74 0.04 4.53
CA GLN A 276 3.07 0.63 4.40
C GLN A 276 3.68 0.85 5.78
N MET A 277 4.99 0.61 5.88
CA MET A 277 5.82 0.94 7.04
C MET A 277 6.99 1.82 6.63
N ILE A 278 7.32 2.80 7.47
CA ILE A 278 8.47 3.71 7.31
C ILE A 278 9.70 3.02 7.93
N ILE A 279 10.82 3.07 7.22
CA ILE A 279 12.07 2.43 7.61
C ILE A 279 13.11 3.48 7.97
N GLY A 280 13.69 3.37 9.19
CA GLY A 280 14.76 4.24 9.63
C GLY A 280 14.31 5.59 10.19
N ALA A 281 13.02 5.77 10.45
CA ALA A 281 12.53 6.91 11.24
C ALA A 281 12.70 6.65 12.76
N THR A 282 12.71 5.40 13.17
CA THR A 282 12.90 4.94 14.54
C THR A 282 13.98 3.83 14.59
N GLY A 283 14.32 3.39 15.80
CA GLY A 283 15.42 2.41 16.01
C GLY A 283 14.99 0.95 15.86
N GLU A 284 13.90 0.64 15.15
CA GLU A 284 13.45 -0.72 14.93
C GLU A 284 14.45 -1.56 14.11
N SER A 285 14.59 -2.83 14.47
CA SER A 285 15.40 -3.79 13.72
C SER A 285 14.65 -4.36 12.51
N ASP A 286 15.40 -4.91 11.55
CA ASP A 286 14.82 -5.60 10.39
C ASP A 286 14.04 -6.84 10.81
N LEU A 287 14.47 -7.53 11.88
CA LEU A 287 13.72 -8.64 12.47
C LEU A 287 12.33 -8.21 12.95
N GLN A 288 12.24 -7.07 13.64
CA GLN A 288 10.94 -6.53 14.10
C GLN A 288 10.03 -6.18 12.92
N LEU A 289 10.58 -5.55 11.88
CA LEU A 289 9.86 -5.21 10.65
C LEU A 289 9.37 -6.46 9.93
N LEU A 290 10.25 -7.43 9.73
CA LEU A 290 9.95 -8.64 8.98
C LEU A 290 8.98 -9.57 9.73
N SER A 291 9.14 -9.72 11.05
CA SER A 291 8.21 -10.48 11.90
C SER A 291 6.83 -9.83 11.94
N THR A 292 6.77 -8.48 11.97
CA THR A 292 5.49 -7.75 11.86
C THR A 292 4.85 -8.01 10.49
N THR A 293 5.64 -7.96 9.43
CA THR A 293 5.19 -8.24 8.06
C THR A 293 4.62 -9.66 7.93
N GLN A 294 5.33 -10.66 8.45
CA GLN A 294 4.87 -12.05 8.46
C GLN A 294 3.53 -12.20 9.20
N LYS A 295 3.40 -11.62 10.41
CA LYS A 295 2.14 -11.62 11.16
C LYS A 295 1.00 -10.96 10.40
N LEU A 296 1.26 -9.86 9.70
CA LEU A 296 0.26 -9.19 8.88
C LEU A 296 -0.23 -10.07 7.73
N TYR A 297 0.65 -10.80 7.07
CA TYR A 297 0.27 -11.76 6.05
C TYR A 297 -0.55 -12.91 6.62
N GLN A 298 -0.14 -13.47 7.75
CA GLN A 298 -0.81 -14.59 8.39
C GLN A 298 -2.19 -14.21 8.96
N GLN A 299 -2.28 -13.07 9.64
CA GLN A 299 -3.49 -12.67 10.38
C GLN A 299 -4.51 -11.93 9.51
N TYR A 300 -4.04 -11.13 8.54
CA TYR A 300 -4.91 -10.24 7.75
C TYR A 300 -4.87 -10.52 6.25
N ASP A 301 -4.21 -11.58 5.82
CA ASP A 301 -4.11 -12.00 4.41
C ASP A 301 -3.77 -10.83 3.46
N LEU A 302 -2.92 -9.90 3.92
CA LEU A 302 -2.51 -8.76 3.12
C LEU A 302 -1.90 -9.20 1.78
N LYS A 303 -2.21 -8.49 0.72
CA LYS A 303 -1.61 -8.75 -0.59
C LYS A 303 -0.15 -8.31 -0.62
N ARG A 304 0.18 -7.19 0.05
CA ARG A 304 1.55 -6.66 0.12
C ARG A 304 1.75 -5.73 1.31
N VAL A 305 2.94 -5.79 1.88
CA VAL A 305 3.50 -4.76 2.76
C VAL A 305 4.49 -3.94 1.96
N PHE A 306 4.38 -2.62 2.01
CA PHE A 306 5.33 -1.69 1.42
C PHE A 306 6.27 -1.14 2.49
N TYR A 307 7.54 -1.03 2.15
CA TYR A 307 8.56 -0.37 2.96
C TYR A 307 8.91 0.97 2.33
N SER A 308 9.15 1.98 3.15
CA SER A 308 9.50 3.31 2.71
C SER A 308 10.69 3.83 3.51
N ALA A 309 11.85 3.95 2.88
CA ALA A 309 13.00 4.59 3.50
C ALA A 309 12.64 6.02 3.91
N TYR A 310 12.85 6.35 5.18
CA TYR A 310 12.56 7.67 5.70
C TYR A 310 13.46 8.73 5.07
N VAL A 311 12.85 9.77 4.54
CA VAL A 311 13.53 10.98 4.08
C VAL A 311 13.37 12.04 5.14
N PRO A 312 14.45 12.55 5.75
CA PRO A 312 14.38 13.62 6.75
C PRO A 312 13.87 14.93 6.12
N LEU A 313 12.66 15.30 6.47
CA LEU A 313 11.98 16.51 5.96
C LEU A 313 11.66 17.51 7.06
N ASN A 314 11.65 17.07 8.31
CA ASN A 314 11.33 17.86 9.48
C ASN A 314 12.47 17.75 10.50
N GLU A 315 12.77 18.84 11.15
CA GLU A 315 13.71 18.86 12.27
C GLU A 315 12.97 18.47 13.55
N ASP A 316 13.39 17.35 14.16
CA ASP A 316 12.86 16.86 15.44
C ASP A 316 13.89 15.96 16.11
N SER A 317 14.07 16.07 17.41
CA SER A 317 15.04 15.28 18.20
C SER A 317 14.79 13.78 18.20
N ASN A 318 13.58 13.34 17.83
CA ASN A 318 13.21 11.92 17.73
C ASN A 318 13.35 11.35 16.31
N LEU A 319 13.83 12.14 15.36
CA LEU A 319 14.01 11.78 13.96
C LEU A 319 15.49 11.90 13.56
N PRO A 320 15.95 11.19 12.54
CA PRO A 320 17.24 11.44 11.92
C PRO A 320 17.40 12.90 11.51
N ALA A 321 18.61 13.45 11.70
CA ALA A 321 18.90 14.84 11.35
C ALA A 321 18.65 15.14 9.87
N LEU A 322 18.29 16.40 9.57
CA LEU A 322 18.19 16.86 8.20
C LEU A 322 19.50 16.58 7.42
N GLY A 323 19.37 16.13 6.18
CA GLY A 323 20.53 15.74 5.35
C GLY A 323 21.02 14.31 5.58
N THR A 324 20.51 13.58 6.57
CA THR A 324 20.78 12.14 6.68
C THR A 324 20.27 11.41 5.43
N ALA A 325 21.14 10.62 4.80
CA ALA A 325 20.76 9.86 3.62
C ALA A 325 19.66 8.81 3.95
N PRO A 326 18.60 8.72 3.17
CA PRO A 326 17.57 7.69 3.35
C PRO A 326 18.19 6.29 3.25
N PRO A 327 17.77 5.32 4.09
CA PRO A 327 18.33 3.97 4.12
C PRO A 327 17.80 3.10 2.96
N LEU A 328 18.02 3.50 1.72
CA LEU A 328 17.49 2.86 0.50
C LEU A 328 17.96 1.42 0.36
N LEU A 329 19.21 1.12 0.72
CA LEU A 329 19.74 -0.23 0.62
C LEU A 329 19.10 -1.17 1.65
N ARG A 330 18.80 -0.67 2.87
CA ARG A 330 18.04 -1.39 3.90
C ARG A 330 16.61 -1.67 3.41
N GLU A 331 15.94 -0.68 2.83
CA GLU A 331 14.63 -0.85 2.20
C GLU A 331 14.67 -1.94 1.14
N HIS A 332 15.69 -1.92 0.27
CA HIS A 332 15.86 -2.93 -0.78
C HIS A 332 16.03 -4.34 -0.19
N ARG A 333 16.83 -4.52 0.87
CA ARG A 333 17.00 -5.80 1.56
C ARG A 333 15.70 -6.32 2.17
N LEU A 334 14.89 -5.43 2.76
CA LEU A 334 13.57 -5.78 3.28
C LEU A 334 12.61 -6.23 2.17
N TYR A 335 12.62 -5.58 1.00
CA TYR A 335 11.84 -6.05 -0.15
C TYR A 335 12.31 -7.41 -0.67
N GLN A 336 13.61 -7.69 -0.68
CA GLN A 336 14.13 -9.01 -1.03
C GLN A 336 13.67 -10.06 -0.01
N ALA A 337 13.76 -9.77 1.28
CA ALA A 337 13.30 -10.66 2.35
C ALA A 337 11.77 -10.90 2.29
N ASP A 338 10.97 -9.85 2.08
CA ASP A 338 9.52 -9.95 1.85
C ASP A 338 9.19 -10.90 0.68
N TRP A 339 9.99 -10.85 -0.38
CA TRP A 339 9.85 -11.78 -1.51
C TRP A 339 10.12 -13.22 -1.10
N LEU A 340 11.15 -13.46 -0.27
CA LEU A 340 11.48 -14.79 0.27
C LEU A 340 10.36 -15.34 1.15
N LEU A 341 9.76 -14.50 2.01
CA LEU A 341 8.61 -14.90 2.83
C LEU A 341 7.42 -15.34 1.95
N ARG A 342 7.08 -14.54 0.94
CA ARG A 342 5.86 -14.77 0.16
C ARG A 342 5.96 -15.88 -0.88
N TYR A 343 7.14 -16.16 -1.41
CA TYR A 343 7.28 -17.00 -2.60
C TYR A 343 8.32 -18.12 -2.48
N TYR A 344 9.14 -18.15 -1.43
CA TYR A 344 10.23 -19.11 -1.28
C TYR A 344 10.11 -19.98 -0.02
N GLY A 345 9.06 -19.80 0.77
CA GLY A 345 8.81 -20.58 1.97
C GLY A 345 9.77 -20.28 3.11
N PHE A 346 10.37 -19.08 3.15
CA PHE A 346 11.15 -18.63 4.30
C PHE A 346 10.26 -18.04 5.38
N HIS A 347 10.74 -18.11 6.62
CA HIS A 347 10.18 -17.42 7.78
C HIS A 347 11.11 -16.31 8.25
N ALA A 348 10.58 -15.33 8.97
CA ALA A 348 11.37 -14.20 9.46
C ALA A 348 12.52 -14.66 10.38
N GLU A 349 12.24 -15.64 11.23
CA GLU A 349 13.19 -16.22 12.20
C GLU A 349 14.28 -17.07 11.54
N GLU A 350 14.08 -17.56 10.30
CA GLU A 350 15.13 -18.21 9.52
C GLU A 350 16.11 -17.18 8.93
N LEU A 351 15.61 -16.01 8.53
CA LEU A 351 16.39 -14.96 7.89
C LEU A 351 17.18 -14.10 8.88
N LEU A 352 16.62 -13.86 10.07
CA LEU A 352 17.20 -12.99 11.10
C LEU A 352 16.99 -13.61 12.49
N SER A 353 17.86 -13.25 13.44
CA SER A 353 17.77 -13.69 14.83
C SER A 353 17.95 -12.50 15.78
N PRO A 354 17.66 -12.66 17.10
CA PRO A 354 17.93 -11.62 18.09
C PRO A 354 19.40 -11.19 18.16
N GLU A 355 20.34 -12.09 17.88
CA GLU A 355 21.79 -11.84 17.87
C GLU A 355 22.22 -11.11 16.59
N LYS A 356 21.49 -11.33 15.49
CA LYS A 356 21.70 -10.64 14.20
C LYS A 356 20.36 -10.10 13.69
N PRO A 357 19.86 -9.01 14.28
CA PRO A 357 18.52 -8.53 14.00
C PRO A 357 18.38 -7.69 12.72
N ASN A 358 19.50 -7.36 12.06
CA ASN A 358 19.52 -6.55 10.85
C ASN A 358 20.24 -7.26 9.70
N PHE A 359 19.76 -7.05 8.47
CA PHE A 359 20.37 -7.58 7.26
C PHE A 359 21.75 -6.98 7.00
N ASN A 360 22.61 -7.80 6.44
CA ASN A 360 23.86 -7.32 5.84
C ASN A 360 23.54 -6.49 4.58
N LEU A 361 24.04 -5.27 4.53
CA LEU A 361 23.78 -4.38 3.39
C LEU A 361 24.53 -4.80 2.12
N LEU A 362 25.65 -5.54 2.26
CA LEU A 362 26.48 -5.98 1.13
C LEU A 362 25.98 -7.28 0.50
N LEU A 363 25.30 -8.13 1.27
CA LEU A 363 24.76 -9.42 0.80
C LEU A 363 23.25 -9.36 0.64
N ASP A 364 22.70 -10.11 -0.33
CA ASP A 364 21.27 -10.33 -0.36
C ASP A 364 20.82 -11.30 0.75
N PRO A 365 19.59 -11.18 1.27
CA PRO A 365 19.13 -11.98 2.40
C PRO A 365 19.22 -13.50 2.20
N LYS A 366 19.05 -13.99 0.97
CA LYS A 366 19.12 -15.41 0.67
C LYS A 366 20.56 -15.92 0.67
N CYS A 367 21.49 -15.13 0.11
CA CYS A 367 22.91 -15.42 0.15
C CYS A 367 23.44 -15.40 1.59
N GLU A 368 23.05 -14.40 2.37
CA GLU A 368 23.41 -14.32 3.78
C GLU A 368 22.89 -15.52 4.58
N TRP A 369 21.66 -15.95 4.31
CA TRP A 369 21.10 -17.17 4.91
C TRP A 369 21.92 -18.40 4.56
N ALA A 370 22.26 -18.60 3.28
CA ALA A 370 23.03 -19.74 2.83
C ALA A 370 24.43 -19.81 3.46
N LEU A 371 25.13 -18.67 3.62
CA LEU A 371 26.41 -18.59 4.28
C LEU A 371 26.36 -18.96 5.78
N ARG A 372 25.20 -18.83 6.41
CA ARG A 372 24.99 -19.27 7.80
C ARG A 372 24.56 -20.73 7.93
N HIS A 373 24.25 -21.38 6.81
CA HIS A 373 23.76 -22.77 6.74
C HIS A 373 24.61 -23.60 5.77
N LEU A 374 25.94 -23.45 5.86
CA LEU A 374 26.86 -24.18 4.99
C LEU A 374 26.79 -25.70 5.17
N ASP A 375 26.27 -26.16 6.30
CA ASP A 375 25.93 -27.57 6.59
C ASP A 375 24.88 -28.16 5.63
N GLN A 376 24.05 -27.30 5.01
CA GLN A 376 23.06 -27.69 4.02
C GLN A 376 23.60 -27.68 2.57
N PHE A 377 24.85 -27.29 2.36
CA PHE A 377 25.46 -27.17 1.03
C PHE A 377 26.72 -28.04 0.90
N PRO A 378 27.03 -28.57 -0.30
CA PRO A 378 26.29 -28.38 -1.57
C PRO A 378 24.98 -29.15 -1.62
N ILE A 379 24.00 -28.65 -2.40
CA ILE A 379 22.73 -29.34 -2.67
C ILE A 379 22.84 -30.07 -4.01
N GLU A 380 22.55 -31.39 -4.02
CA GLU A 380 22.51 -32.21 -5.23
C GLU A 380 21.24 -31.86 -6.03
N VAL A 381 21.42 -31.22 -7.18
CA VAL A 381 20.35 -30.64 -7.99
C VAL A 381 19.39 -31.72 -8.52
N SER A 382 19.91 -32.91 -8.87
CA SER A 382 19.13 -34.01 -9.45
C SER A 382 18.13 -34.66 -8.50
N THR A 383 18.34 -34.51 -7.18
CA THR A 383 17.53 -35.14 -6.14
C THR A 383 16.84 -34.14 -5.21
N ALA A 384 17.19 -32.87 -5.32
CA ALA A 384 16.68 -31.83 -4.43
C ALA A 384 15.19 -31.56 -4.66
N SER A 385 14.48 -31.38 -3.57
CA SER A 385 13.09 -30.91 -3.63
C SER A 385 13.00 -29.46 -4.11
N TYR A 386 11.85 -29.07 -4.63
CA TYR A 386 11.57 -27.69 -5.06
C TYR A 386 11.90 -26.68 -3.94
N SER A 387 11.52 -26.97 -2.70
CA SER A 387 11.80 -26.10 -1.55
C SER A 387 13.30 -25.96 -1.24
N GLN A 388 14.07 -27.05 -1.39
CA GLN A 388 15.54 -27.01 -1.23
C GLN A 388 16.20 -26.18 -2.33
N LEU A 389 15.77 -26.38 -3.59
CA LEU A 389 16.29 -25.58 -4.72
C LEU A 389 16.03 -24.08 -4.53
N LEU A 390 14.86 -23.70 -3.99
CA LEU A 390 14.56 -22.30 -3.70
C LEU A 390 15.45 -21.69 -2.63
N LYS A 391 16.08 -22.48 -1.77
CA LYS A 391 17.03 -22.00 -0.76
C LYS A 391 18.44 -21.72 -1.33
N VAL A 392 18.75 -22.25 -2.52
CA VAL A 392 20.04 -22.03 -3.18
C VAL A 392 20.12 -20.59 -3.74
N PRO A 393 21.17 -19.80 -3.40
CA PRO A 393 21.41 -18.50 -4.00
C PRO A 393 21.47 -18.59 -5.54
N GLY A 394 20.83 -17.63 -6.23
CA GLY A 394 20.74 -17.63 -7.69
C GLY A 394 19.63 -18.49 -8.30
N ILE A 395 19.09 -19.48 -7.59
CA ILE A 395 17.96 -20.29 -8.09
C ILE A 395 16.64 -19.60 -7.71
N GLY A 396 15.86 -19.23 -8.72
CA GLY A 396 14.53 -18.62 -8.55
C GLY A 396 13.40 -19.62 -8.89
N ASN A 397 12.15 -19.21 -8.65
CA ASN A 397 10.96 -20.05 -8.87
C ASN A 397 10.93 -20.71 -10.26
N LYS A 398 11.25 -19.93 -11.31
CA LYS A 398 11.24 -20.46 -12.69
C LYS A 398 12.33 -21.50 -12.92
N SER A 399 13.52 -21.27 -12.38
CA SER A 399 14.64 -22.23 -12.48
C SER A 399 14.34 -23.49 -11.69
N ALA A 400 13.91 -23.37 -10.43
CA ALA A 400 13.57 -24.49 -9.59
C ALA A 400 12.40 -25.37 -10.13
N LEU A 401 11.49 -24.78 -10.93
CA LEU A 401 10.41 -25.55 -11.59
C LEU A 401 10.86 -26.27 -12.86
N ARG A 402 11.99 -25.89 -13.43
CA ARG A 402 12.54 -26.50 -14.65
C ARG A 402 13.54 -27.61 -14.38
N ILE A 403 14.13 -27.58 -13.21
CA ILE A 403 15.00 -28.62 -12.68
C ILE A 403 14.17 -29.80 -12.20
#